data_1845464481ddc1051490b749450648c5
#
_entry.id   1845464481ddc1051490b749450648c5
#
_cell.length_a   1.000
_cell.length_b   1.000
_cell.length_c   1.000
_cell.angle_alpha   90.00
_cell.angle_beta   90.00
_cell.angle_gamma   90.00
#
_symmetry.space_group_name_H-M   'P 1'
#
loop_
_entity.id
_entity.type
_entity.pdbx_description
1 polymer ?
#
loop_
_entity_poly.entity_id
_entity_poly.type
_entity_poly.pdbx_seq_one_letter_code
_entity_poly.pdbx_strand_id
1 'polypeptide(L)'
;ALEKGINFIISHENIFYTPGTHLETKLVESIEHKKDLLSKGNICVYRCHDVWDSIPEYGVSDVWAKKLGFDFRDRVINSYYQSANIPKQTVSELATRVANALKDDGEEGVYVFGNVNKEVSHLAIGTGAGTDIFEMLEFNPDVVIVADDGINNYKDAQYAIDNDLPMIVVNHAGCEIGGLKNMVNYFNDKLPNLDVEYLEEGFKISYFK
;
A
#
# COMPACT_ATOMS: atom_id res chain seq x y z
N ALA A 1 -9.66 14.48 -14.15
CA ALA A 1 -8.68 15.42 -14.71
C ALA A 1 -9.30 16.24 -15.85
N LEU A 2 -9.75 15.62 -16.96
CA LEU A 2 -10.30 16.33 -18.13
C LEU A 2 -11.44 17.30 -17.78
N GLU A 3 -12.44 16.83 -17.04
CA GLU A 3 -13.59 17.64 -16.63
C GLU A 3 -13.22 18.81 -15.73
N LYS A 4 -12.13 18.70 -15.00
CA LYS A 4 -11.60 19.73 -14.10
C LYS A 4 -10.58 20.65 -14.76
N GLY A 5 -10.21 20.42 -16.02
CA GLY A 5 -9.18 21.17 -16.72
C GLY A 5 -7.76 20.98 -16.17
N ILE A 6 -7.52 19.88 -15.46
CA ILE A 6 -6.20 19.53 -14.91
C ILE A 6 -5.32 19.02 -16.04
N ASN A 7 -4.12 19.58 -16.17
CA ASN A 7 -3.16 19.22 -17.23
C ASN A 7 -1.85 18.59 -16.71
N PHE A 8 -1.70 18.42 -15.39
CA PHE A 8 -0.58 17.72 -14.78
C PHE A 8 -1.07 16.74 -13.72
N ILE A 9 -0.67 15.49 -13.83
CA ILE A 9 -1.02 14.40 -12.91
C ILE A 9 0.27 13.82 -12.35
N ILE A 10 0.31 13.59 -11.03
CA ILE A 10 1.30 12.74 -10.41
C ILE A 10 0.61 11.41 -10.13
N SER A 11 1.11 10.33 -10.72
CA SER A 11 0.67 8.97 -10.43
C SER A 11 1.72 8.24 -9.61
N HIS A 12 1.29 7.33 -8.75
CA HIS A 12 2.17 6.43 -8.04
C HIS A 12 2.57 5.30 -8.99
N GLU A 13 1.62 4.53 -9.42
CA GLU A 13 1.83 3.44 -10.36
C GLU A 13 1.92 3.89 -11.83
N ASN A 14 2.43 3.00 -12.66
CA ASN A 14 2.43 3.23 -14.10
C ASN A 14 0.98 3.21 -14.64
N ILE A 15 0.58 4.28 -15.29
CA ILE A 15 -0.77 4.39 -15.88
C ILE A 15 -1.00 3.47 -17.08
N PHE A 16 0.06 2.92 -17.65
CA PHE A 16 0.01 1.97 -18.76
C PHE A 16 0.42 0.58 -18.28
N TYR A 17 -0.39 -0.41 -18.60
CA TYR A 17 -0.01 -1.81 -18.37
C TYR A 17 1.22 -2.18 -19.17
N THR A 18 2.06 -3.04 -18.64
CA THR A 18 3.09 -3.72 -19.43
C THR A 18 2.48 -5.03 -19.91
N PRO A 19 2.04 -5.14 -21.17
CA PRO A 19 1.46 -6.38 -21.66
C PRO A 19 2.53 -7.46 -21.67
N GLY A 20 2.20 -8.64 -21.13
CA GLY A 20 2.93 -9.85 -21.41
C GLY A 20 2.72 -10.23 -22.89
N THR A 21 3.64 -10.97 -23.46
CA THR A 21 3.70 -11.33 -24.90
C THR A 21 2.43 -11.99 -25.46
N HIS A 22 1.52 -12.49 -24.60
CA HIS A 22 0.30 -13.19 -25.02
C HIS A 22 -0.97 -12.31 -25.04
N LEU A 23 -0.88 -11.05 -24.59
CA LEU A 23 -2.05 -10.18 -24.36
C LEU A 23 -2.00 -8.88 -25.16
N GLU A 24 -1.01 -8.71 -26.03
CA GLU A 24 -0.72 -7.46 -26.74
C GLU A 24 -1.95 -6.85 -27.44
N THR A 25 -2.77 -7.66 -28.09
CA THR A 25 -3.90 -7.15 -28.87
C THR A 25 -5.07 -6.64 -28.04
N LYS A 26 -5.36 -7.25 -26.89
CA LYS A 26 -6.50 -6.84 -26.03
C LYS A 26 -6.19 -5.65 -25.13
N LEU A 27 -4.93 -5.49 -24.73
CA LEU A 27 -4.50 -4.37 -23.88
C LEU A 27 -4.22 -3.10 -24.67
N VAL A 28 -3.93 -3.21 -25.96
CA VAL A 28 -3.62 -2.07 -26.82
C VAL A 28 -4.78 -1.08 -26.90
N GLU A 29 -6.02 -1.54 -27.04
CA GLU A 29 -7.18 -0.64 -27.14
C GLU A 29 -7.34 0.25 -25.90
N SER A 30 -7.19 -0.29 -24.69
CA SER A 30 -7.29 0.49 -23.45
C SER A 30 -6.10 1.45 -23.27
N ILE A 31 -4.91 1.04 -23.69
CA ILE A 31 -3.72 1.90 -23.69
C ILE A 31 -3.88 3.06 -24.66
N GLU A 32 -4.30 2.79 -25.91
CA GLU A 32 -4.52 3.83 -26.92
C GLU A 32 -5.64 4.79 -26.49
N HIS A 33 -6.72 4.27 -25.90
CA HIS A 33 -7.77 5.11 -25.35
C HIS A 33 -7.24 6.06 -24.24
N LYS A 34 -6.41 5.57 -23.31
CA LYS A 34 -5.77 6.42 -22.30
C LYS A 34 -4.87 7.48 -22.93
N LYS A 35 -4.05 7.10 -23.93
CA LYS A 35 -3.19 8.04 -24.65
C LYS A 35 -4.00 9.14 -25.35
N ASP A 36 -5.11 8.78 -25.99
CA ASP A 36 -6.00 9.72 -26.64
C ASP A 36 -6.61 10.71 -25.64
N LEU A 37 -7.04 10.24 -24.46
CA LEU A 37 -7.56 11.11 -23.40
C LEU A 37 -6.50 12.09 -22.89
N LEU A 38 -5.29 11.61 -22.65
CA LEU A 38 -4.17 12.47 -22.20
C LEU A 38 -3.81 13.50 -23.27
N SER A 39 -3.75 13.09 -24.55
CA SER A 39 -3.46 13.98 -25.67
C SER A 39 -4.53 15.05 -25.85
N LYS A 40 -5.82 14.67 -25.81
CA LYS A 40 -6.96 15.60 -25.92
C LYS A 40 -6.98 16.65 -24.81
N GLY A 41 -6.59 16.22 -23.58
CA GLY A 41 -6.51 17.08 -22.42
C GLY A 41 -5.21 17.87 -22.31
N ASN A 42 -4.24 17.64 -23.18
CA ASN A 42 -2.87 18.12 -23.04
C ASN A 42 -2.32 17.83 -21.63
N ILE A 43 -2.54 16.59 -21.16
CA ILE A 43 -2.21 16.15 -19.79
C ILE A 43 -0.84 15.49 -19.80
N CYS A 44 0.06 16.03 -18.96
CA CYS A 44 1.32 15.39 -18.62
C CYS A 44 1.14 14.52 -17.38
N VAL A 45 1.74 13.32 -17.37
CA VAL A 45 1.75 12.44 -16.22
C VAL A 45 3.19 12.19 -15.77
N TYR A 46 3.44 12.43 -14.49
CA TYR A 46 4.72 12.12 -13.84
C TYR A 46 4.52 10.97 -12.86
N ARG A 47 5.26 9.87 -13.04
CA ARG A 47 5.26 8.75 -12.09
C ARG A 47 6.21 9.06 -10.94
N CYS A 48 5.69 9.05 -9.71
CA CYS A 48 6.45 9.23 -8.48
C CYS A 48 6.17 8.05 -7.55
N HIS A 49 6.98 6.99 -7.66
CA HIS A 49 6.81 5.73 -6.95
C HIS A 49 7.86 5.62 -5.83
N ASP A 50 9.00 4.95 -6.05
CA ASP A 50 9.97 4.58 -5.03
C ASP A 50 10.42 5.74 -4.13
N VAL A 51 10.52 6.94 -4.71
CA VAL A 51 10.87 8.15 -3.94
C VAL A 51 9.77 8.49 -2.95
N TRP A 52 8.50 8.34 -3.37
CA TRP A 52 7.37 8.63 -2.49
C TRP A 52 7.15 7.55 -1.45
N ASP A 53 7.45 6.30 -1.75
CA ASP A 53 7.38 5.22 -0.78
C ASP A 53 8.35 5.44 0.38
N SER A 54 9.53 5.94 0.07
CA SER A 54 10.65 6.01 1.01
C SER A 54 10.88 7.37 1.66
N ILE A 55 10.25 8.46 1.20
CA ILE A 55 10.45 9.79 1.78
C ILE A 55 10.01 9.82 3.25
N PRO A 56 10.90 10.24 4.19
CA PRO A 56 10.56 10.26 5.60
C PRO A 56 9.38 11.18 5.93
N GLU A 57 8.57 10.79 6.89
CA GLU A 57 7.43 11.52 7.47
C GLU A 57 6.21 11.66 6.57
N TYR A 58 6.38 11.75 5.26
CA TYR A 58 5.32 12.02 4.29
C TYR A 58 4.95 10.84 3.42
N GLY A 59 5.88 9.93 3.20
CA GLY A 59 5.76 8.84 2.26
C GLY A 59 4.84 7.72 2.71
N VAL A 60 4.61 6.78 1.80
CA VAL A 60 3.70 5.64 1.97
C VAL A 60 4.00 4.87 3.25
N SER A 61 5.25 4.44 3.45
CA SER A 61 5.62 3.62 4.60
C SER A 61 5.37 4.30 5.95
N ASP A 62 5.66 5.61 6.05
CA ASP A 62 5.46 6.34 7.31
C ASP A 62 4.00 6.66 7.57
N VAL A 63 3.25 6.96 6.52
CA VAL A 63 1.80 7.19 6.65
C VAL A 63 1.08 5.91 7.02
N TRP A 64 1.47 4.78 6.44
CA TRP A 64 0.95 3.47 6.81
C TRP A 64 1.21 3.15 8.29
N ALA A 65 2.45 3.31 8.74
CA ALA A 65 2.80 3.11 10.15
C ALA A 65 1.97 4.01 11.09
N LYS A 66 1.84 5.30 10.78
CA LYS A 66 1.01 6.24 11.54
C LYS A 66 -0.46 5.81 11.60
N LYS A 67 -1.00 5.31 10.49
CA LYS A 67 -2.38 4.86 10.37
C LYS A 67 -2.68 3.68 11.30
N LEU A 68 -1.73 2.76 11.47
CA LEU A 68 -1.84 1.65 12.42
C LEU A 68 -1.79 2.10 13.88
N GLY A 69 -1.25 3.30 14.15
CA GLY A 69 -1.23 3.92 15.49
C GLY A 69 -0.23 3.31 16.45
N PHE A 70 0.81 2.65 15.95
CA PHE A 70 1.92 2.16 16.73
C PHE A 70 3.15 3.06 16.59
N ASP A 71 4.11 2.92 17.51
CA ASP A 71 5.35 3.71 17.52
C ASP A 71 6.45 2.93 16.77
N PHE A 72 6.59 3.20 15.48
CA PHE A 72 7.60 2.59 14.62
C PHE A 72 8.87 3.45 14.63
N ARG A 73 9.74 3.24 15.64
CA ARG A 73 10.98 4.02 15.81
C ARG A 73 12.16 3.49 15.02
N ASP A 74 12.18 2.20 14.75
CA ASP A 74 13.32 1.53 14.14
C ASP A 74 13.17 1.43 12.61
N ARG A 75 12.86 2.59 11.99
CA ARG A 75 12.76 2.67 10.56
C ARG A 75 14.13 2.61 9.91
N VAL A 76 14.33 1.69 9.00
CA VAL A 76 15.47 1.71 8.08
C VAL A 76 15.15 2.67 6.93
N ILE A 77 15.89 3.75 6.77
CA ILE A 77 15.73 4.70 5.67
C ILE A 77 15.93 3.95 4.34
N ASN A 78 15.06 4.21 3.38
CA ASN A 78 14.96 3.51 2.09
C ASN A 78 14.54 2.03 2.17
N SER A 79 13.90 1.63 3.26
CA SER A 79 13.25 0.34 3.37
C SER A 79 11.74 0.50 3.27
N TYR A 80 11.08 -0.51 2.68
CA TYR A 80 9.62 -0.67 2.70
C TYR A 80 9.12 -1.28 4.00
N TYR A 81 10.04 -1.63 4.93
CA TYR A 81 9.75 -2.35 6.16
C TYR A 81 9.99 -1.50 7.39
N GLN A 82 9.12 -1.68 8.37
CA GLN A 82 9.26 -1.08 9.69
C GLN A 82 8.86 -2.10 10.76
N SER A 83 9.42 -1.97 11.96
CA SER A 83 9.02 -2.80 13.10
C SER A 83 8.69 -1.96 14.32
N ALA A 84 7.86 -2.51 15.19
CA ALA A 84 7.45 -1.86 16.43
C ALA A 84 7.17 -2.87 17.54
N ASN A 85 7.54 -2.51 18.77
CA ASN A 85 6.96 -3.13 19.94
C ASN A 85 5.55 -2.58 20.13
N ILE A 86 4.58 -3.48 20.26
CA ILE A 86 3.16 -3.15 20.43
C ILE A 86 2.65 -3.67 21.77
N PRO A 87 1.57 -3.10 22.34
CA PRO A 87 0.91 -3.68 23.48
C PRO A 87 0.53 -5.14 23.20
N LYS A 88 0.78 -6.01 24.18
CA LYS A 88 0.46 -7.44 24.07
C LYS A 88 -1.03 -7.61 23.79
N GLN A 89 -1.35 -8.28 22.70
CA GLN A 89 -2.71 -8.51 22.22
C GLN A 89 -2.76 -9.77 21.37
N THR A 90 -3.95 -10.30 21.10
CA THR A 90 -4.12 -11.41 20.15
C THR A 90 -4.00 -10.94 18.70
N VAL A 91 -3.64 -11.85 17.82
CA VAL A 91 -3.64 -11.58 16.36
C VAL A 91 -5.03 -11.15 15.88
N SER A 92 -6.10 -11.72 16.43
CA SER A 92 -7.48 -11.32 16.11
C SER A 92 -7.77 -9.86 16.45
N GLU A 93 -7.32 -9.40 17.63
CA GLU A 93 -7.47 -7.99 18.04
C GLU A 93 -6.64 -7.06 17.14
N LEU A 94 -5.41 -7.46 16.80
CA LEU A 94 -4.56 -6.71 15.88
C LEU A 94 -5.18 -6.65 14.47
N ALA A 95 -5.65 -7.77 13.94
CA ALA A 95 -6.30 -7.82 12.63
C ALA A 95 -7.56 -6.94 12.57
N THR A 96 -8.34 -6.93 13.66
CA THR A 96 -9.50 -6.04 13.79
C THR A 96 -9.09 -4.57 13.78
N ARG A 97 -8.00 -4.21 14.45
CA ARG A 97 -7.44 -2.84 14.41
C ARG A 97 -7.03 -2.47 12.99
N VAL A 98 -6.31 -3.36 12.29
CA VAL A 98 -5.85 -3.13 10.92
C VAL A 98 -7.05 -2.94 9.98
N ALA A 99 -8.04 -3.81 10.04
CA ALA A 99 -9.26 -3.69 9.23
C ALA A 99 -9.99 -2.37 9.49
N ASN A 100 -10.09 -1.93 10.74
CA ASN A 100 -10.70 -0.64 11.07
C ASN A 100 -9.89 0.55 10.54
N ALA A 101 -8.56 0.47 10.53
CA ALA A 101 -7.70 1.51 9.98
C ALA A 101 -7.87 1.67 8.46
N LEU A 102 -8.23 0.60 7.74
CA LEU A 102 -8.39 0.59 6.29
C LEU A 102 -9.80 0.92 5.81
N LYS A 103 -10.77 0.94 6.72
CA LYS A 103 -12.18 1.10 6.37
C LYS A 103 -12.49 2.36 5.57
N ASP A 104 -11.82 3.49 5.90
CA ASP A 104 -12.02 4.77 5.22
C ASP A 104 -11.37 4.79 3.81
N ASP A 105 -10.51 3.82 3.51
CA ASP A 105 -9.90 3.63 2.18
C ASP A 105 -10.60 2.54 1.36
N GLY A 106 -11.77 2.08 1.83
CA GLY A 106 -12.65 1.18 1.07
C GLY A 106 -12.36 -0.31 1.25
N GLU A 107 -11.48 -0.70 2.17
CA GLU A 107 -11.32 -2.10 2.54
C GLU A 107 -12.32 -2.48 3.64
N GLU A 108 -13.10 -3.53 3.39
CA GLU A 108 -14.07 -4.04 4.37
C GLU A 108 -13.47 -5.07 5.35
N GLY A 109 -12.25 -5.51 5.14
CA GLY A 109 -11.61 -6.50 6.00
C GLY A 109 -10.22 -6.88 5.55
N VAL A 110 -9.55 -7.64 6.39
CA VAL A 110 -8.24 -8.25 6.14
C VAL A 110 -8.35 -9.76 6.28
N TYR A 111 -7.40 -10.51 5.76
CA TYR A 111 -7.35 -11.93 6.03
C TYR A 111 -6.06 -12.32 6.74
N VAL A 112 -6.07 -13.46 7.41
CA VAL A 112 -4.98 -13.88 8.30
C VAL A 112 -4.59 -15.33 7.98
N PHE A 113 -3.30 -15.55 7.81
CA PHE A 113 -2.71 -16.88 7.87
C PHE A 113 -2.13 -17.14 9.27
N GLY A 114 -2.32 -18.34 9.80
CA GLY A 114 -1.80 -18.73 11.10
C GLY A 114 -2.79 -18.62 12.26
N ASN A 115 -2.28 -18.65 13.48
CA ASN A 115 -3.08 -18.74 14.71
C ASN A 115 -3.59 -17.37 15.14
N VAL A 116 -4.88 -17.10 14.95
CA VAL A 116 -5.53 -15.84 15.32
C VAL A 116 -5.60 -15.59 16.83
N ASN A 117 -5.45 -16.63 17.64
CA ASN A 117 -5.47 -16.52 19.12
C ASN A 117 -4.06 -16.35 19.72
N LYS A 118 -3.00 -16.40 18.89
CA LYS A 118 -1.64 -16.15 19.38
C LYS A 118 -1.54 -14.75 19.94
N GLU A 119 -0.92 -14.62 21.12
CA GLU A 119 -0.54 -13.35 21.71
C GLU A 119 0.75 -12.85 21.06
N VAL A 120 0.75 -11.59 20.63
CA VAL A 120 1.85 -10.94 19.92
C VAL A 120 2.19 -9.60 20.55
N SER A 121 3.43 -9.19 20.45
CA SER A 121 3.98 -7.96 21.06
C SER A 121 5.04 -7.28 20.20
N HIS A 122 5.48 -7.91 19.12
CA HIS A 122 6.46 -7.35 18.19
C HIS A 122 5.97 -7.52 16.75
N LEU A 123 5.71 -6.40 16.10
CA LEU A 123 5.11 -6.33 14.77
C LEU A 123 6.16 -5.86 13.74
N ALA A 124 6.19 -6.51 12.58
CA ALA A 124 6.80 -5.93 11.38
C ALA A 124 5.73 -5.67 10.32
N ILE A 125 5.89 -4.58 9.58
CA ILE A 125 4.99 -4.17 8.48
C ILE A 125 5.78 -3.93 7.20
N GLY A 126 5.14 -4.18 6.08
CA GLY A 126 5.59 -3.80 4.74
C GLY A 126 4.48 -3.11 3.96
N THR A 127 4.81 -2.54 2.82
CA THR A 127 3.89 -1.84 1.92
C THR A 127 4.05 -2.36 0.48
N GLY A 128 2.94 -2.41 -0.25
CA GLY A 128 2.90 -2.74 -1.65
C GLY A 128 3.50 -4.09 -2.05
N ALA A 129 3.69 -4.30 -3.33
CA ALA A 129 4.23 -5.52 -3.92
C ALA A 129 5.70 -5.81 -3.53
N GLY A 130 6.41 -4.82 -2.97
CA GLY A 130 7.76 -4.99 -2.45
C GLY A 130 7.84 -5.73 -1.12
N THR A 131 6.71 -6.14 -0.54
CA THR A 131 6.68 -6.88 0.72
C THR A 131 7.35 -8.26 0.56
N ASP A 132 8.35 -8.55 1.38
CA ASP A 132 9.00 -9.87 1.47
C ASP A 132 9.11 -10.28 2.95
N ILE A 133 8.40 -11.33 3.34
CA ILE A 133 8.39 -11.80 4.73
C ILE A 133 9.76 -12.26 5.21
N PHE A 134 10.61 -12.80 4.32
CA PHE A 134 11.93 -13.28 4.69
C PHE A 134 12.90 -12.14 5.03
N GLU A 135 12.78 -10.98 4.37
CA GLU A 135 13.49 -9.78 4.77
C GLU A 135 12.95 -9.23 6.10
N MET A 136 11.62 -9.29 6.29
CA MET A 136 10.99 -8.86 7.55
C MET A 136 11.40 -9.70 8.76
N LEU A 137 11.85 -10.95 8.58
CA LEU A 137 12.37 -11.80 9.67
C LEU A 137 13.62 -11.22 10.35
N GLU A 138 14.36 -10.32 9.72
CA GLU A 138 15.50 -9.65 10.33
C GLU A 138 15.11 -8.82 11.56
N PHE A 139 13.83 -8.40 11.63
CA PHE A 139 13.28 -7.72 12.80
C PHE A 139 12.85 -8.67 13.94
N ASN A 140 12.91 -9.99 13.74
CA ASN A 140 12.40 -11.01 14.69
C ASN A 140 10.95 -10.76 15.14
N PRO A 141 9.98 -10.56 14.23
CA PRO A 141 8.61 -10.24 14.60
C PRO A 141 7.85 -11.45 15.14
N ASP A 142 6.84 -11.18 16.02
CA ASP A 142 5.85 -12.17 16.45
C ASP A 142 4.70 -12.31 15.44
N VAL A 143 4.50 -11.28 14.63
CA VAL A 143 3.45 -11.13 13.61
C VAL A 143 3.90 -10.16 12.51
N VAL A 144 3.45 -10.41 11.29
CA VAL A 144 3.72 -9.50 10.16
C VAL A 144 2.43 -8.98 9.53
N ILE A 145 2.46 -7.75 9.00
CA ILE A 145 1.42 -7.21 8.12
C ILE A 145 2.04 -7.00 6.74
N VAL A 146 1.40 -7.55 5.73
CA VAL A 146 1.91 -7.65 4.36
C VAL A 146 0.84 -7.26 3.33
N ALA A 147 1.26 -6.84 2.14
CA ALA A 147 0.33 -6.63 1.03
C ALA A 147 0.04 -7.95 0.29
N ASP A 148 -1.15 -8.04 -0.29
CA ASP A 148 -1.69 -9.25 -0.92
C ASP A 148 -0.91 -9.69 -2.17
N ASP A 149 -0.37 -8.77 -2.93
CA ASP A 149 0.45 -9.06 -4.12
C ASP A 149 1.95 -9.10 -3.85
N GLY A 150 2.40 -8.75 -2.64
CA GLY A 150 3.77 -8.93 -2.17
C GLY A 150 4.08 -10.34 -1.67
N ILE A 151 3.07 -11.21 -1.56
CA ILE A 151 3.22 -12.55 -1.01
C ILE A 151 2.86 -13.64 -2.01
N ASN A 152 3.53 -14.78 -1.88
CA ASN A 152 3.16 -16.03 -2.53
C ASN A 152 2.48 -16.94 -1.50
N ASN A 153 1.18 -17.18 -1.67
CA ASN A 153 0.39 -17.97 -0.73
C ASN A 153 0.96 -19.36 -0.48
N TYR A 154 1.53 -20.00 -1.51
CA TYR A 154 2.08 -21.35 -1.36
C TYR A 154 3.41 -21.36 -0.58
N LYS A 155 4.25 -20.34 -0.75
CA LYS A 155 5.57 -20.26 -0.13
C LYS A 155 5.49 -19.51 1.23
N ASP A 156 5.00 -18.28 1.17
CA ASP A 156 5.12 -17.35 2.29
C ASP A 156 4.07 -17.63 3.35
N ALA A 157 2.82 -17.91 2.95
CA ALA A 157 1.77 -18.27 3.90
C ALA A 157 2.03 -19.66 4.52
N GLN A 158 2.56 -20.61 3.75
CA GLN A 158 2.93 -21.92 4.32
C GLN A 158 4.08 -21.78 5.31
N TYR A 159 5.11 -20.98 4.99
CA TYR A 159 6.20 -20.68 5.92
C TYR A 159 5.66 -20.06 7.24
N ALA A 160 4.78 -19.11 7.12
CA ALA A 160 4.18 -18.42 8.26
C ALA A 160 3.42 -19.40 9.18
N ILE A 161 2.63 -20.31 8.59
CA ILE A 161 1.89 -21.35 9.31
C ILE A 161 2.86 -22.35 9.98
N ASP A 162 3.85 -22.84 9.25
CA ASP A 162 4.79 -23.86 9.74
C ASP A 162 5.69 -23.34 10.87
N ASN A 163 5.94 -22.04 10.91
CA ASN A 163 6.82 -21.40 11.91
C ASN A 163 6.05 -20.60 12.98
N ASP A 164 4.73 -20.79 13.07
CA ASP A 164 3.87 -20.05 14.03
C ASP A 164 4.10 -18.52 13.97
N LEU A 165 4.27 -17.99 12.76
CA LEU A 165 4.38 -16.56 12.48
C LEU A 165 3.07 -16.08 11.83
N PRO A 166 2.08 -15.59 12.58
CA PRO A 166 0.85 -15.09 11.99
C PRO A 166 1.11 -13.95 11.01
N MET A 167 0.39 -13.99 9.87
CA MET A 167 0.51 -13.02 8.81
C MET A 167 -0.86 -12.40 8.52
N ILE A 168 -1.00 -11.09 8.76
CA ILE A 168 -2.18 -10.30 8.42
C ILE A 168 -1.95 -9.72 7.03
N VAL A 169 -2.88 -9.97 6.13
CA VAL A 169 -2.77 -9.54 4.73
C VAL A 169 -3.78 -8.45 4.44
N VAL A 170 -3.28 -7.34 3.91
CA VAL A 170 -4.04 -6.17 3.46
C VAL A 170 -3.98 -6.06 1.94
N ASN A 171 -4.92 -5.35 1.35
CA ASN A 171 -4.80 -5.04 -0.07
C ASN A 171 -3.67 -4.03 -0.32
N HIS A 172 -2.96 -4.18 -1.43
CA HIS A 172 -1.87 -3.29 -1.84
C HIS A 172 -2.29 -1.80 -1.76
N ALA A 173 -3.38 -1.44 -2.43
CA ALA A 173 -3.86 -0.07 -2.44
C ALA A 173 -4.20 0.46 -1.02
N GLY A 174 -4.73 -0.39 -0.14
CA GLY A 174 -5.11 -0.01 1.23
C GLY A 174 -3.94 0.47 2.06
N CYS A 175 -2.76 -0.13 1.92
CA CYS A 175 -1.57 0.32 2.63
C CYS A 175 -0.91 1.56 2.00
N GLU A 176 -1.25 1.94 0.77
CA GLU A 176 -0.59 3.03 0.02
C GLU A 176 -1.44 4.29 -0.15
N ILE A 177 -2.76 4.17 -0.30
CA ILE A 177 -3.68 5.31 -0.54
C ILE A 177 -3.49 6.44 0.48
N GLY A 178 -3.26 6.11 1.74
CA GLY A 178 -3.00 7.11 2.79
C GLY A 178 -1.78 7.98 2.46
N GLY A 179 -0.70 7.37 1.98
CA GLY A 179 0.51 8.05 1.54
C GLY A 179 0.27 8.95 0.33
N LEU A 180 -0.55 8.51 -0.63
CA LEU A 180 -0.89 9.30 -1.81
C LEU A 180 -1.76 10.52 -1.44
N LYS A 181 -2.74 10.34 -0.57
CA LYS A 181 -3.52 11.46 -0.02
C LYS A 181 -2.62 12.46 0.73
N ASN A 182 -1.61 11.96 1.44
CA ASN A 182 -0.65 12.80 2.15
C ASN A 182 0.31 13.57 1.21
N MET A 183 0.48 13.13 -0.03
CA MET A 183 1.23 13.89 -1.05
C MET A 183 0.63 15.28 -1.28
N VAL A 184 -0.70 15.40 -1.26
CA VAL A 184 -1.39 16.68 -1.35
C VAL A 184 -1.01 17.59 -0.19
N ASN A 185 -0.99 17.05 1.04
CA ASN A 185 -0.58 17.82 2.23
C ASN A 185 0.87 18.30 2.10
N TYR A 186 1.76 17.43 1.63
CA TYR A 186 3.16 17.79 1.38
C TYR A 186 3.29 18.97 0.40
N PHE A 187 2.59 18.90 -0.73
CA PHE A 187 2.63 19.97 -1.73
C PHE A 187 2.04 21.27 -1.19
N ASN A 188 0.93 21.21 -0.46
CA ASN A 188 0.34 22.40 0.16
C ASN A 188 1.29 23.07 1.17
N ASP A 189 2.05 22.28 1.92
CA ASP A 189 3.03 22.78 2.87
C ASP A 189 4.29 23.35 2.20
N LYS A 190 4.81 22.68 1.19
CA LYS A 190 6.10 23.01 0.57
C LYS A 190 5.97 23.94 -0.62
N LEU A 191 4.84 23.90 -1.32
CA LEU A 191 4.58 24.67 -2.53
C LEU A 191 3.18 25.32 -2.48
N PRO A 192 2.92 26.24 -1.53
CA PRO A 192 1.58 26.76 -1.25
C PRO A 192 0.95 27.55 -2.40
N ASN A 193 1.70 27.82 -3.47
CA ASN A 193 1.20 28.49 -4.67
C ASN A 193 0.67 27.52 -5.74
N LEU A 194 0.77 26.21 -5.51
CA LEU A 194 0.20 25.17 -6.37
C LEU A 194 -1.17 24.79 -5.83
N ASP A 195 -2.13 24.71 -6.74
CA ASP A 195 -3.44 24.11 -6.45
C ASP A 195 -3.34 22.61 -6.72
N VAL A 196 -3.38 21.80 -5.67
CA VAL A 196 -3.19 20.36 -5.73
C VAL A 196 -4.36 19.67 -5.05
N GLU A 197 -4.94 18.69 -5.74
CA GLU A 197 -6.02 17.87 -5.20
C GLU A 197 -5.77 16.38 -5.43
N TYR A 198 -6.30 15.56 -4.53
CA TYR A 198 -6.34 14.12 -4.72
C TYR A 198 -7.50 13.76 -5.66
N LEU A 199 -7.21 12.97 -6.69
CA LEU A 199 -8.22 12.42 -7.59
C LEU A 199 -8.47 10.96 -7.25
N GLU A 200 -9.71 10.64 -6.90
CA GLU A 200 -10.12 9.25 -6.70
C GLU A 200 -10.01 8.46 -8.03
N GLU A 201 -9.28 7.37 -7.99
CA GLU A 201 -9.10 6.50 -9.16
C GLU A 201 -10.26 5.52 -9.40
N GLY A 202 -11.15 5.38 -8.42
CA GLY A 202 -12.34 4.52 -8.51
C GLY A 202 -12.05 3.04 -8.30
N PHE A 203 -10.86 2.66 -7.85
CA PHE A 203 -10.56 1.28 -7.45
C PHE A 203 -11.46 0.86 -6.28
N LYS A 204 -12.16 -0.25 -6.43
CA LYS A 204 -13.04 -0.79 -5.40
C LYS A 204 -12.97 -2.31 -5.38
N ILE A 205 -12.82 -2.84 -4.18
CA ILE A 205 -12.98 -4.27 -3.91
C ILE A 205 -14.37 -4.50 -3.36
N SER A 206 -15.08 -5.49 -3.92
CA SER A 206 -16.38 -5.92 -3.42
C SER A 206 -16.21 -7.23 -2.65
N TYR A 207 -16.60 -7.24 -1.39
CA TYR A 207 -16.52 -8.41 -0.52
C TYR A 207 -17.88 -9.14 -0.49
N PHE A 208 -17.87 -10.43 -0.78
CA PHE A 208 -19.05 -11.29 -0.69
C PHE A 208 -18.89 -12.23 0.51
N LYS A 209 -19.90 -12.27 1.39
CA LYS A 209 -19.94 -13.09 2.60
C LYS A 209 -20.94 -14.20 2.47
#